data_9396894945f8fa072362fb847c98304f
#
_entry.id   9396894945f8fa072362fb847c98304f
#
_cell.length_a   1.000
_cell.length_b   1.000
_cell.length_c   1.000
_cell.angle_alpha   90.00
_cell.angle_beta   90.00
_cell.angle_gamma   90.00
#
_symmetry.space_group_name_H-M   'P 1'
#
loop_
_entity.id
_entity.type
_entity.pdbx_description
1 polymer ?
#
loop_
_entity_poly.entity_id
_entity_poly.type
_entity_poly.pdbx_seq_one_letter_code
_entity_poly.pdbx_strand_id
1 'polypeptide(L)'
;MYRIVKKEALKPTVILYEIEAPMVAKKAQPGQFIILRVDENGERIPITIHDYDREKGTVTIIVQTVGATTEKLSHKQQGDCLHDFVGPLGRPTETEGKKKVCVVGGGVGCAIAYPVLKKFHDCGAEVHAVVGFKNKDVVILEDKFKAVSSVLKVCTDDGSYGQKGLVTEALKELLDAGNVYDEIFAIGPMIMMKFVSKTTEPYGIPTTVSMSPIMIDGTGMCGGCRLTVGVETKFACVDGPDFDGHQVDWDLAVKRNQMYHDFEVHKHEEVCNLYKQEVK
;
A
#
# COMPACT_ATOMS: atom_id res chain seq x y z
N MET A 1 -15.54 -7.11 18.03
CA MET A 1 -14.34 -6.30 18.29
C MET A 1 -13.12 -7.10 17.90
N TYR A 2 -12.09 -6.47 17.36
CA TYR A 2 -10.89 -7.10 16.81
C TYR A 2 -9.69 -6.69 17.67
N ARG A 3 -9.11 -7.67 18.39
CA ARG A 3 -8.04 -7.40 19.37
C ARG A 3 -6.69 -7.24 18.69
N ILE A 4 -5.94 -6.22 19.11
CA ILE A 4 -4.54 -6.04 18.72
C ILE A 4 -3.69 -7.01 19.56
N VAL A 5 -3.12 -8.02 18.92
CA VAL A 5 -2.28 -9.04 19.57
C VAL A 5 -0.81 -8.66 19.58
N LYS A 6 -0.40 -7.80 18.66
CA LYS A 6 0.96 -7.24 18.60
C LYS A 6 0.92 -5.81 18.07
N LYS A 7 1.78 -4.95 18.64
CA LYS A 7 2.12 -3.62 18.12
C LYS A 7 3.63 -3.47 18.11
N GLU A 8 4.18 -3.02 17.00
CA GLU A 8 5.62 -2.81 16.83
C GLU A 8 5.88 -1.55 16.02
N ALA A 9 6.64 -0.62 16.57
CA ALA A 9 7.08 0.57 15.84
C ALA A 9 8.26 0.19 14.92
N LEU A 10 8.01 0.12 13.61
CA LEU A 10 9.06 -0.12 12.61
C LEU A 10 9.92 1.13 12.41
N LYS A 11 9.28 2.30 12.45
CA LYS A 11 9.87 3.65 12.34
C LYS A 11 9.01 4.62 13.18
N PRO A 12 9.46 5.83 13.46
CA PRO A 12 8.71 6.77 14.31
C PRO A 12 7.24 6.97 13.92
N THR A 13 6.96 6.95 12.61
CA THR A 13 5.59 7.13 12.08
C THR A 13 5.03 5.89 11.39
N VAL A 14 5.73 4.75 11.41
CA VAL A 14 5.30 3.51 10.74
C VAL A 14 5.18 2.40 11.76
N ILE A 15 3.99 1.88 11.92
CA ILE A 15 3.65 0.92 12.96
C ILE A 15 3.07 -0.34 12.32
N LEU A 16 3.56 -1.48 12.78
CA LEU A 16 3.02 -2.80 12.47
C LEU A 16 2.03 -3.20 13.57
N TYR A 17 0.87 -3.67 13.16
CA TYR A 17 -0.12 -4.29 14.02
C TYR A 17 -0.43 -5.71 13.55
N GLU A 18 -0.49 -6.63 14.49
CA GLU A 18 -1.08 -7.96 14.28
C GLU A 18 -2.44 -8.00 15.00
N ILE A 19 -3.49 -8.37 14.30
CA ILE A 19 -4.87 -8.25 14.74
C ILE A 19 -5.55 -9.59 14.65
N GLU A 20 -6.22 -10.00 15.72
CA GLU A 20 -7.02 -11.23 15.77
C GLU A 20 -8.27 -11.05 14.90
N ALA A 21 -8.27 -11.70 13.72
CA ALA A 21 -9.32 -11.63 12.71
C ALA A 21 -9.42 -12.94 11.91
N PRO A 22 -9.82 -14.07 12.54
CA PRO A 22 -9.70 -15.41 11.94
C PRO A 22 -10.50 -15.58 10.65
N MET A 23 -11.65 -14.92 10.51
CA MET A 23 -12.46 -14.99 9.29
C MET A 23 -11.79 -14.28 8.12
N VAL A 24 -11.07 -13.19 8.38
CA VAL A 24 -10.27 -12.46 7.37
C VAL A 24 -9.03 -13.25 7.03
N ALA A 25 -8.25 -13.68 8.04
CA ALA A 25 -7.01 -14.44 7.86
C ALA A 25 -7.21 -15.71 7.02
N LYS A 26 -8.33 -16.42 7.24
CA LYS A 26 -8.68 -17.65 6.50
C LYS A 26 -8.75 -17.44 4.99
N LYS A 27 -9.21 -16.27 4.53
CA LYS A 27 -9.50 -15.98 3.11
C LYS A 27 -8.55 -14.97 2.49
N ALA A 28 -7.72 -14.30 3.29
CA ALA A 28 -6.81 -13.27 2.83
C ALA A 28 -5.82 -13.77 1.77
N GLN A 29 -5.55 -12.91 0.77
CA GLN A 29 -4.57 -13.12 -0.29
C GLN A 29 -3.80 -11.81 -0.54
N PRO A 30 -2.58 -11.86 -1.11
CA PRO A 30 -1.81 -10.67 -1.47
C PRO A 30 -2.59 -9.74 -2.40
N GLY A 31 -2.41 -8.42 -2.21
CA GLY A 31 -3.12 -7.37 -2.96
C GLY A 31 -4.47 -6.97 -2.35
N GLN A 32 -5.02 -7.77 -1.44
CA GLN A 32 -6.28 -7.45 -0.77
C GLN A 32 -6.09 -6.50 0.42
N PHE A 33 -7.17 -5.86 0.83
CA PHE A 33 -7.21 -4.90 1.92
C PHE A 33 -8.39 -5.16 2.88
N ILE A 34 -8.43 -4.40 3.95
CA ILE A 34 -9.56 -4.34 4.88
C ILE A 34 -10.06 -2.90 5.01
N ILE A 35 -11.29 -2.73 5.44
CA ILE A 35 -11.78 -1.45 5.97
C ILE A 35 -11.68 -1.52 7.49
N LEU A 36 -10.94 -0.57 8.06
CA LEU A 36 -10.71 -0.43 9.49
C LEU A 36 -11.47 0.77 10.05
N ARG A 37 -12.02 0.62 11.24
CA ARG A 37 -12.58 1.70 12.06
C ARG A 37 -12.07 1.53 13.49
N VAL A 38 -11.44 2.58 14.04
CA VAL A 38 -10.73 2.50 15.33
C VAL A 38 -11.72 2.46 16.50
N ASP A 39 -12.74 3.31 16.48
CA ASP A 39 -13.76 3.48 17.52
C ASP A 39 -15.16 3.68 16.90
N GLU A 40 -16.17 3.76 17.73
CA GLU A 40 -17.58 3.89 17.28
C GLU A 40 -17.82 5.16 16.43
N ASN A 41 -17.12 6.23 16.72
CA ASN A 41 -17.21 7.52 16.02
C ASN A 41 -16.08 7.71 15.00
N GLY A 42 -15.27 6.67 14.77
CA GLY A 42 -14.13 6.69 13.88
C GLY A 42 -14.53 6.65 12.40
N GLU A 43 -13.70 7.22 11.57
CA GLU A 43 -13.79 7.09 10.11
C GLU A 43 -13.43 5.67 9.67
N ARG A 44 -13.96 5.26 8.54
CA ARG A 44 -13.63 4.00 7.88
C ARG A 44 -12.50 4.25 6.88
N ILE A 45 -11.38 3.56 7.05
CA ILE A 45 -10.23 3.71 6.16
C ILE A 45 -9.79 2.36 5.55
N PRO A 46 -9.38 2.33 4.28
CA PRO A 46 -8.80 1.14 3.67
C PRO A 46 -7.36 0.96 4.14
N ILE A 47 -7.03 -0.24 4.59
CA ILE A 47 -5.65 -0.63 4.92
C ILE A 47 -5.34 -1.96 4.26
N THR A 48 -4.24 -2.03 3.53
CA THR A 48 -3.83 -3.27 2.85
C THR A 48 -3.36 -4.33 3.85
N ILE A 49 -3.68 -5.56 3.56
CA ILE A 49 -3.20 -6.73 4.29
C ILE A 49 -1.73 -6.96 3.93
N HIS A 50 -0.84 -6.77 4.92
CA HIS A 50 0.60 -7.02 4.76
C HIS A 50 0.95 -8.50 4.86
N ASP A 51 0.32 -9.20 5.82
CA ASP A 51 0.55 -10.63 6.03
C ASP A 51 -0.64 -11.23 6.78
N TYR A 52 -0.72 -12.55 6.83
CA TYR A 52 -1.75 -13.26 7.57
C TYR A 52 -1.26 -14.64 8.00
N ASP A 53 -1.69 -15.05 9.18
CA ASP A 53 -1.45 -16.38 9.74
C ASP A 53 -2.81 -17.09 9.90
N ARG A 54 -3.04 -18.12 9.08
CA ARG A 54 -4.31 -18.87 9.10
C ARG A 54 -4.46 -19.76 10.32
N GLU A 55 -3.37 -20.23 10.89
CA GLU A 55 -3.38 -21.10 12.07
C GLU A 55 -3.67 -20.29 13.34
N LYS A 56 -3.00 -19.13 13.49
CA LYS A 56 -3.26 -18.20 14.59
C LYS A 56 -4.53 -17.39 14.41
N GLY A 57 -5.06 -17.31 13.19
CA GLY A 57 -6.22 -16.46 12.86
C GLY A 57 -5.91 -14.98 12.95
N THR A 58 -4.68 -14.57 12.60
CA THR A 58 -4.25 -13.18 12.69
C THR A 58 -3.97 -12.56 11.33
N VAL A 59 -4.16 -11.24 11.23
CA VAL A 59 -3.85 -10.42 10.07
C VAL A 59 -2.88 -9.32 10.49
N THR A 60 -1.81 -9.17 9.72
CA THR A 60 -0.82 -8.11 9.92
C THR A 60 -1.09 -6.95 8.98
N ILE A 61 -1.12 -5.75 9.52
CA ILE A 61 -1.18 -4.49 8.77
C ILE A 61 0.00 -3.60 9.15
N ILE A 62 0.48 -2.79 8.21
CA ILE A 62 1.49 -1.75 8.46
C ILE A 62 0.87 -0.42 8.10
N VAL A 63 0.89 0.52 9.04
CA VAL A 63 0.20 1.79 8.94
C VAL A 63 1.20 2.92 9.17
N GLN A 64 1.14 3.93 8.31
CA GLN A 64 1.84 5.20 8.54
C GLN A 64 0.89 6.20 9.18
N THR A 65 1.33 6.87 10.24
CA THR A 65 0.58 7.92 10.92
C THR A 65 0.65 9.20 10.08
N VAL A 66 -0.42 9.48 9.35
CA VAL A 66 -0.50 10.61 8.39
C VAL A 66 -1.80 11.41 8.49
N GLY A 67 -2.82 10.91 9.21
CA GLY A 67 -4.13 11.53 9.30
C GLY A 67 -4.81 11.20 10.62
N ALA A 68 -5.97 11.81 10.88
CA ALA A 68 -6.71 11.71 12.14
C ALA A 68 -6.94 10.26 12.61
N THR A 69 -7.40 9.39 11.72
CA THR A 69 -7.69 7.99 12.06
C THR A 69 -6.43 7.20 12.35
N THR A 70 -5.35 7.40 11.58
CA THR A 70 -4.07 6.73 11.80
C THR A 70 -3.35 7.26 13.03
N GLU A 71 -3.56 8.53 13.41
CA GLU A 71 -3.12 9.11 14.68
C GLU A 71 -3.84 8.44 15.85
N LYS A 72 -5.17 8.36 15.85
CA LYS A 72 -5.94 7.63 16.87
C LYS A 72 -5.48 6.16 16.98
N LEU A 73 -5.24 5.49 15.86
CA LEU A 73 -4.74 4.11 15.86
C LEU A 73 -3.36 4.01 16.50
N SER A 74 -2.49 5.03 16.32
CA SER A 74 -1.14 5.04 16.88
C SER A 74 -1.13 5.04 18.41
N HIS A 75 -2.19 5.52 19.05
CA HIS A 75 -2.36 5.51 20.50
C HIS A 75 -2.90 4.20 21.07
N LYS A 76 -3.51 3.34 20.23
CA LYS A 76 -3.93 1.99 20.65
C LYS A 76 -2.73 1.13 21.01
N GLN A 77 -2.89 0.28 22.03
CA GLN A 77 -1.86 -0.62 22.54
C GLN A 77 -2.20 -2.08 22.27
N GLN A 78 -1.22 -2.96 22.48
CA GLN A 78 -1.46 -4.40 22.50
C GLN A 78 -2.49 -4.72 23.58
N GLY A 79 -3.52 -5.49 23.24
CA GLY A 79 -4.66 -5.82 24.10
C GLY A 79 -5.89 -4.98 23.82
N ASP A 80 -5.75 -3.78 23.24
CA ASP A 80 -6.88 -2.95 22.83
C ASP A 80 -7.64 -3.59 21.67
N CYS A 81 -8.89 -3.13 21.48
CA CYS A 81 -9.75 -3.59 20.41
C CYS A 81 -10.04 -2.48 19.39
N LEU A 82 -10.16 -2.88 18.13
CA LEU A 82 -10.69 -2.08 17.04
C LEU A 82 -12.20 -2.34 16.90
N HIS A 83 -12.93 -1.33 16.45
CA HIS A 83 -14.38 -1.43 16.29
C HIS A 83 -14.75 -2.28 15.08
N ASP A 84 -14.25 -1.91 13.88
CA ASP A 84 -14.45 -2.68 12.65
C ASP A 84 -13.12 -3.10 12.03
N PHE A 85 -13.15 -4.30 11.42
CA PHE A 85 -12.06 -4.87 10.62
C PHE A 85 -12.68 -5.76 9.56
N VAL A 86 -13.16 -5.13 8.50
CA VAL A 86 -14.01 -5.79 7.46
C VAL A 86 -13.14 -6.19 6.28
N GLY A 87 -13.18 -7.47 5.93
CA GLY A 87 -12.40 -7.99 4.80
C GLY A 87 -12.37 -9.53 4.75
N PRO A 88 -11.52 -10.11 3.88
CA PRO A 88 -10.70 -9.39 2.89
C PRO A 88 -11.57 -8.77 1.80
N LEU A 89 -11.16 -7.60 1.32
CA LEU A 89 -11.83 -6.83 0.27
C LEU A 89 -10.89 -6.67 -0.94
N GLY A 90 -11.47 -6.33 -2.08
CA GLY A 90 -10.74 -6.23 -3.33
C GLY A 90 -10.41 -7.58 -3.95
N ARG A 91 -9.93 -7.56 -5.18
CA ARG A 91 -9.43 -8.74 -5.88
C ARG A 91 -8.00 -9.02 -5.46
N PRO A 92 -7.62 -10.29 -5.29
CA PRO A 92 -6.22 -10.64 -5.09
C PRO A 92 -5.41 -10.31 -6.34
N THR A 93 -4.14 -9.95 -6.17
CA THR A 93 -3.22 -9.72 -7.28
C THR A 93 -3.00 -11.01 -8.08
N GLU A 94 -3.10 -10.92 -9.40
CA GLU A 94 -2.80 -12.02 -10.31
C GLU A 94 -1.28 -12.19 -10.45
N THR A 95 -0.76 -13.34 -10.01
CA THR A 95 0.69 -13.60 -9.99
C THR A 95 1.10 -14.82 -10.82
N GLU A 96 0.13 -15.57 -11.35
CA GLU A 96 0.43 -16.81 -12.08
C GLU A 96 0.95 -16.54 -13.51
N GLY A 97 1.79 -17.45 -14.01
CA GLY A 97 2.28 -17.43 -15.38
C GLY A 97 3.34 -16.39 -15.70
N LYS A 98 3.74 -15.54 -14.74
CA LYS A 98 4.82 -14.56 -14.91
C LYS A 98 6.18 -15.21 -14.61
N LYS A 99 7.17 -14.95 -15.45
CA LYS A 99 8.54 -15.48 -15.30
C LYS A 99 9.51 -14.45 -14.74
N LYS A 100 9.36 -13.19 -15.12
CA LYS A 100 10.21 -12.09 -14.64
C LYS A 100 9.37 -10.84 -14.43
N VAL A 101 9.38 -10.31 -13.21
CA VAL A 101 8.60 -9.14 -12.82
C VAL A 101 9.46 -8.10 -12.11
N CYS A 102 9.05 -6.83 -12.19
CA CYS A 102 9.66 -5.77 -11.39
C CYS A 102 8.56 -5.14 -10.49
N VAL A 103 8.80 -5.14 -9.18
CA VAL A 103 7.89 -4.51 -8.23
C VAL A 103 8.49 -3.19 -7.74
N VAL A 104 7.75 -2.11 -7.94
CA VAL A 104 8.16 -0.75 -7.58
C VAL A 104 7.33 -0.28 -6.38
N GLY A 105 8.00 -0.05 -5.26
CA GLY A 105 7.36 0.41 -4.01
C GLY A 105 7.77 1.83 -3.63
N GLY A 106 6.84 2.63 -3.10
CA GLY A 106 7.13 3.99 -2.62
C GLY A 106 6.65 4.24 -1.20
N GLY A 107 7.55 4.66 -0.30
CA GLY A 107 7.25 4.96 1.09
C GLY A 107 6.60 3.79 1.81
N VAL A 108 5.49 4.03 2.53
CA VAL A 108 4.72 2.94 3.17
C VAL A 108 4.10 1.97 2.17
N GLY A 109 3.97 2.35 0.89
CA GLY A 109 3.57 1.44 -0.19
C GLY A 109 4.49 0.22 -0.32
N CYS A 110 5.73 0.28 0.16
CA CYS A 110 6.61 -0.88 0.27
C CYS A 110 6.02 -1.99 1.16
N ALA A 111 5.27 -1.63 2.19
CA ALA A 111 4.57 -2.60 3.04
C ALA A 111 3.45 -3.34 2.28
N ILE A 112 2.90 -2.70 1.25
CA ILE A 112 1.86 -3.25 0.36
C ILE A 112 2.54 -4.05 -0.78
N ALA A 113 3.65 -3.55 -1.30
CA ALA A 113 4.41 -4.16 -2.38
C ALA A 113 5.03 -5.52 -1.98
N TYR A 114 5.49 -5.64 -0.73
CA TYR A 114 6.18 -6.84 -0.26
C TYR A 114 5.35 -8.14 -0.37
N PRO A 115 4.09 -8.23 0.11
CA PRO A 115 3.31 -9.46 -0.04
C PRO A 115 3.06 -9.87 -1.50
N VAL A 116 2.90 -8.91 -2.39
CA VAL A 116 2.76 -9.16 -3.84
C VAL A 116 4.07 -9.69 -4.42
N LEU A 117 5.17 -9.01 -4.13
CA LEU A 117 6.51 -9.41 -4.54
C LEU A 117 6.85 -10.83 -4.04
N LYS A 118 6.60 -11.10 -2.76
CA LYS A 118 6.80 -12.42 -2.17
C LYS A 118 5.97 -13.48 -2.87
N LYS A 119 4.73 -13.18 -3.23
CA LYS A 119 3.86 -14.12 -3.95
C LYS A 119 4.39 -14.42 -5.35
N PHE A 120 4.90 -13.45 -6.10
CA PHE A 120 5.57 -13.69 -7.38
C PHE A 120 6.77 -14.63 -7.22
N HIS A 121 7.63 -14.35 -6.23
CA HIS A 121 8.77 -15.22 -5.91
C HIS A 121 8.32 -16.64 -5.56
N ASP A 122 7.33 -16.81 -4.71
CA ASP A 122 6.79 -18.11 -4.29
C ASP A 122 6.15 -18.88 -5.47
N CYS A 123 5.68 -18.19 -6.51
CA CYS A 123 5.21 -18.76 -7.76
C CYS A 123 6.35 -19.10 -8.75
N GLY A 124 7.60 -18.83 -8.39
CA GLY A 124 8.79 -19.16 -9.17
C GLY A 124 9.23 -18.11 -10.19
N ALA A 125 8.70 -16.88 -10.11
CA ALA A 125 9.16 -15.79 -10.95
C ALA A 125 10.51 -15.24 -10.47
N GLU A 126 11.35 -14.78 -11.40
CA GLU A 126 12.48 -13.91 -11.11
C GLU A 126 11.94 -12.53 -10.75
N VAL A 127 12.26 -12.06 -9.54
CA VAL A 127 11.72 -10.80 -9.04
C VAL A 127 12.81 -9.76 -8.87
N HIS A 128 12.64 -8.62 -9.52
CA HIS A 128 13.38 -7.41 -9.25
C HIS A 128 12.54 -6.46 -8.39
N ALA A 129 13.19 -5.72 -7.51
CA ALA A 129 12.51 -4.75 -6.66
C ALA A 129 13.20 -3.37 -6.77
N VAL A 130 12.39 -2.33 -6.87
CA VAL A 130 12.82 -0.94 -6.77
C VAL A 130 11.99 -0.29 -5.67
N VAL A 131 12.63 0.11 -4.58
CA VAL A 131 11.94 0.71 -3.42
C VAL A 131 12.47 2.11 -3.16
N GLY A 132 11.57 3.06 -3.01
CA GLY A 132 11.91 4.47 -2.82
C GLY A 132 11.36 5.02 -1.51
N PHE A 133 12.17 5.86 -0.87
CA PHE A 133 11.83 6.50 0.40
C PHE A 133 12.27 7.96 0.39
N LYS A 134 11.70 8.77 1.25
CA LYS A 134 12.07 10.17 1.38
C LYS A 134 13.52 10.33 1.88
N ASN A 135 13.93 9.52 2.86
CA ASN A 135 15.26 9.50 3.47
C ASN A 135 15.50 8.16 4.19
N LYS A 136 16.72 7.96 4.71
CA LYS A 136 17.15 6.76 5.44
C LYS A 136 16.25 6.40 6.63
N ASP A 137 15.73 7.39 7.34
CA ASP A 137 15.00 7.16 8.60
C ASP A 137 13.65 6.48 8.40
N VAL A 138 13.11 6.52 7.18
CA VAL A 138 11.84 5.88 6.82
C VAL A 138 11.98 4.64 5.93
N VAL A 139 13.20 4.14 5.74
CA VAL A 139 13.45 2.88 5.01
C VAL A 139 12.92 1.71 5.86
N ILE A 140 11.99 0.95 5.31
CA ILE A 140 11.37 -0.22 5.96
C ILE A 140 11.54 -1.48 5.11
N LEU A 141 11.54 -2.64 5.76
CA LEU A 141 11.44 -3.98 5.14
C LEU A 141 12.58 -4.34 4.15
N GLU A 142 13.70 -3.61 4.14
CA GLU A 142 14.79 -3.84 3.18
C GLU A 142 15.27 -5.30 3.19
N ASP A 143 15.52 -5.88 4.37
CA ASP A 143 15.98 -7.26 4.49
C ASP A 143 14.96 -8.26 3.93
N LYS A 144 13.66 -7.97 4.11
CA LYS A 144 12.60 -8.81 3.55
C LYS A 144 12.60 -8.74 2.02
N PHE A 145 12.72 -7.55 1.43
CA PHE A 145 12.84 -7.39 -0.02
C PHE A 145 14.08 -8.10 -0.56
N LYS A 146 15.23 -7.94 0.12
CA LYS A 146 16.50 -8.55 -0.29
C LYS A 146 16.44 -10.08 -0.26
N ALA A 147 15.68 -10.67 0.65
CA ALA A 147 15.57 -12.13 0.78
C ALA A 147 14.82 -12.80 -0.38
N VAL A 148 13.95 -12.07 -1.08
CA VAL A 148 13.05 -12.63 -2.11
C VAL A 148 13.18 -11.97 -3.48
N SER A 149 14.12 -11.05 -3.67
CA SER A 149 14.42 -10.44 -4.98
C SER A 149 15.84 -10.74 -5.44
N SER A 150 15.99 -11.03 -6.72
CA SER A 150 17.30 -11.24 -7.35
C SER A 150 18.04 -9.92 -7.56
N VAL A 151 17.32 -8.82 -7.71
CA VAL A 151 17.85 -7.46 -7.76
C VAL A 151 17.01 -6.57 -6.86
N LEU A 152 17.66 -5.84 -5.95
CA LEU A 152 17.03 -4.82 -5.12
C LEU A 152 17.73 -3.47 -5.35
N LYS A 153 16.97 -2.47 -5.79
CA LYS A 153 17.37 -1.07 -5.82
C LYS A 153 16.66 -0.32 -4.71
N VAL A 154 17.42 0.29 -3.80
CA VAL A 154 16.87 1.16 -2.75
C VAL A 154 17.24 2.60 -3.10
N CYS A 155 16.24 3.47 -3.19
CA CYS A 155 16.39 4.88 -3.52
C CYS A 155 15.97 5.75 -2.34
N THR A 156 16.65 6.89 -2.16
CA THR A 156 16.19 7.96 -1.27
C THR A 156 16.23 9.31 -1.99
N ASP A 157 15.20 10.12 -1.80
CA ASP A 157 15.08 11.42 -2.48
C ASP A 157 16.25 12.34 -2.14
N ASP A 158 16.69 12.34 -0.86
CA ASP A 158 17.78 13.16 -0.37
C ASP A 158 19.17 12.55 -0.56
N GLY A 159 19.28 11.27 -0.95
CA GLY A 159 20.54 10.55 -1.11
C GLY A 159 21.18 10.11 0.21
N SER A 160 20.46 10.13 1.32
CA SER A 160 20.96 9.70 2.63
C SER A 160 21.21 8.20 2.74
N TYR A 161 20.63 7.40 1.81
CA TYR A 161 20.81 5.95 1.75
C TYR A 161 20.52 5.40 0.35
N GLY A 162 21.27 4.35 -0.06
CA GLY A 162 21.11 3.74 -1.37
C GLY A 162 21.42 4.68 -2.54
N GLN A 163 20.65 4.58 -3.61
CA GLN A 163 20.75 5.46 -4.77
C GLN A 163 20.01 6.77 -4.49
N LYS A 164 20.64 7.90 -4.75
CA LYS A 164 19.96 9.19 -4.71
C LYS A 164 19.05 9.34 -5.93
N GLY A 165 17.78 9.70 -5.72
CA GLY A 165 16.85 9.99 -6.79
C GLY A 165 15.53 9.21 -6.66
N LEU A 166 14.75 9.25 -7.72
CA LEU A 166 13.40 8.68 -7.75
C LEU A 166 13.41 7.19 -8.21
N VAL A 167 12.42 6.45 -7.80
CA VAL A 167 12.23 5.05 -8.24
C VAL A 167 12.10 4.91 -9.76
N THR A 168 11.59 5.94 -10.44
CA THR A 168 11.47 5.97 -11.90
C THR A 168 12.82 6.00 -12.60
N GLU A 169 13.82 6.68 -12.01
CA GLU A 169 15.18 6.71 -12.54
C GLU A 169 15.85 5.34 -12.39
N ALA A 170 15.75 4.74 -11.20
CA ALA A 170 16.29 3.40 -10.95
C ALA A 170 15.59 2.32 -11.79
N LEU A 171 14.28 2.44 -12.01
CA LEU A 171 13.54 1.57 -12.91
C LEU A 171 14.01 1.73 -14.34
N LYS A 172 14.19 2.98 -14.80
CA LYS A 172 14.68 3.27 -16.15
C LYS A 172 16.07 2.70 -16.39
N GLU A 173 16.97 2.79 -15.41
CA GLU A 173 18.28 2.13 -15.50
C GLU A 173 18.17 0.61 -15.71
N LEU A 174 17.25 -0.06 -15.03
CA LEU A 174 17.02 -1.49 -15.22
C LEU A 174 16.48 -1.80 -16.63
N LEU A 175 15.59 -0.96 -17.14
CA LEU A 175 15.03 -1.11 -18.49
C LEU A 175 16.09 -0.86 -19.57
N ASP A 176 16.85 0.21 -19.43
CA ASP A 176 17.95 0.58 -20.37
C ASP A 176 19.09 -0.46 -20.34
N ALA A 177 19.29 -1.16 -19.22
CA ALA A 177 20.22 -2.30 -19.13
C ALA A 177 19.72 -3.57 -19.85
N GLY A 178 18.59 -3.52 -20.56
CA GLY A 178 18.06 -4.62 -21.37
C GLY A 178 17.22 -5.64 -20.58
N ASN A 179 16.79 -5.32 -19.36
CA ASN A 179 15.87 -6.20 -18.66
C ASN A 179 14.47 -6.13 -19.31
N VAL A 180 13.96 -7.28 -19.67
CA VAL A 180 12.59 -7.45 -20.18
C VAL A 180 11.75 -8.09 -19.08
N TYR A 181 10.63 -7.46 -18.73
CA TYR A 181 9.70 -7.93 -17.71
C TYR A 181 8.38 -8.34 -18.35
N ASP A 182 7.78 -9.40 -17.83
CA ASP A 182 6.41 -9.80 -18.19
C ASP A 182 5.40 -8.79 -17.63
N GLU A 183 5.76 -8.16 -16.50
CA GLU A 183 4.92 -7.15 -15.85
C GLU A 183 5.73 -6.29 -14.88
N ILE A 184 5.36 -5.03 -14.78
CA ILE A 184 5.83 -4.11 -13.73
C ILE A 184 4.66 -3.81 -12.80
N PHE A 185 4.88 -3.95 -11.50
CA PHE A 185 3.91 -3.67 -10.45
C PHE A 185 4.31 -2.41 -9.69
N ALA A 186 3.46 -1.38 -9.64
CA ALA A 186 3.77 -0.14 -8.92
C ALA A 186 2.76 0.11 -7.79
N ILE A 187 3.28 0.32 -6.59
CA ILE A 187 2.49 0.50 -5.37
C ILE A 187 3.09 1.62 -4.52
N GLY A 188 2.32 2.68 -4.31
CA GLY A 188 2.78 3.83 -3.53
C GLY A 188 1.96 5.09 -3.77
N PRO A 189 2.55 6.27 -3.56
CA PRO A 189 1.88 7.53 -3.85
C PRO A 189 1.36 7.59 -5.29
N MET A 190 0.14 8.11 -5.46
CA MET A 190 -0.54 8.15 -6.76
C MET A 190 0.30 8.82 -7.85
N ILE A 191 1.01 9.90 -7.49
CA ILE A 191 1.91 10.59 -8.41
C ILE A 191 3.09 9.72 -8.84
N MET A 192 3.64 8.89 -7.93
CA MET A 192 4.71 7.94 -8.25
C MET A 192 4.22 6.89 -9.26
N MET A 193 3.06 6.30 -9.01
CA MET A 193 2.46 5.30 -9.91
C MET A 193 2.18 5.86 -11.30
N LYS A 194 1.67 7.11 -11.39
CA LYS A 194 1.53 7.84 -12.64
C LYS A 194 2.84 7.93 -13.41
N PHE A 195 3.94 8.30 -12.76
CA PHE A 195 5.24 8.43 -13.42
C PHE A 195 5.87 7.08 -13.73
N VAL A 196 5.69 6.06 -12.91
CA VAL A 196 6.10 4.69 -13.26
C VAL A 196 5.41 4.23 -14.54
N SER A 197 4.08 4.40 -14.64
CA SER A 197 3.31 4.06 -15.85
C SER A 197 3.81 4.79 -17.10
N LYS A 198 4.09 6.08 -16.98
CA LYS A 198 4.70 6.86 -18.07
C LYS A 198 6.11 6.39 -18.45
N THR A 199 6.89 5.92 -17.48
CA THR A 199 8.25 5.42 -17.72
C THR A 199 8.22 4.10 -18.48
N THR A 200 7.25 3.23 -18.22
CA THR A 200 7.15 1.89 -18.82
C THR A 200 6.45 1.87 -20.17
N GLU A 201 5.61 2.86 -20.45
CA GLU A 201 4.82 2.96 -21.68
C GLU A 201 5.66 2.87 -22.97
N PRO A 202 6.81 3.61 -23.11
CA PRO A 202 7.65 3.50 -24.32
C PRO A 202 8.27 2.13 -24.54
N TYR A 203 8.39 1.31 -23.49
CA TYR A 203 8.93 -0.03 -23.55
C TYR A 203 7.86 -1.09 -23.85
N GLY A 204 6.59 -0.70 -23.88
CA GLY A 204 5.46 -1.61 -24.13
C GLY A 204 5.29 -2.69 -23.06
N ILE A 205 5.77 -2.46 -21.84
CA ILE A 205 5.70 -3.45 -20.75
C ILE A 205 4.40 -3.26 -19.97
N PRO A 206 3.56 -4.30 -19.82
CA PRO A 206 2.37 -4.25 -18.99
C PRO A 206 2.71 -3.70 -17.58
N THR A 207 1.95 -2.71 -17.14
CA THR A 207 2.21 -2.04 -15.87
C THR A 207 0.95 -1.98 -15.04
N THR A 208 0.93 -2.76 -13.97
CA THR A 208 -0.18 -2.77 -13.01
C THR A 208 0.12 -1.83 -11.86
N VAL A 209 -0.89 -1.07 -11.46
CA VAL A 209 -0.83 -0.10 -10.35
C VAL A 209 -1.88 -0.45 -9.31
N SER A 210 -1.49 -0.45 -8.04
CA SER A 210 -2.42 -0.71 -6.93
C SER A 210 -3.01 0.59 -6.41
N MET A 211 -4.23 0.89 -6.82
CA MET A 211 -4.90 2.17 -6.57
C MET A 211 -5.51 2.24 -5.18
N SER A 212 -5.23 3.33 -4.48
CA SER A 212 -5.76 3.61 -3.12
C SER A 212 -6.57 4.92 -3.09
N PRO A 213 -7.70 5.03 -3.82
CA PRO A 213 -8.59 6.17 -3.71
C PRO A 213 -9.32 6.16 -2.36
N ILE A 214 -10.04 7.25 -2.07
CA ILE A 214 -10.91 7.32 -0.89
C ILE A 214 -11.93 6.18 -0.93
N MET A 215 -11.93 5.34 0.12
CA MET A 215 -12.86 4.21 0.27
C MET A 215 -13.54 4.31 1.63
N ILE A 216 -14.87 4.20 1.64
CA ILE A 216 -15.68 4.27 2.86
C ILE A 216 -16.36 2.93 3.12
N ASP A 217 -17.06 2.41 2.13
CA ASP A 217 -17.85 1.19 2.25
C ASP A 217 -17.02 -0.07 1.96
N GLY A 218 -16.28 -0.11 0.86
CA GLY A 218 -15.45 -1.24 0.47
C GLY A 218 -16.17 -2.34 -0.32
N THR A 219 -17.48 -2.20 -0.57
CA THR A 219 -18.32 -3.23 -1.23
C THR A 219 -18.91 -2.77 -2.56
N GLY A 220 -18.50 -1.61 -3.08
CA GLY A 220 -18.97 -1.06 -4.36
C GLY A 220 -20.25 -0.22 -4.27
N MET A 221 -20.87 -0.10 -3.09
CA MET A 221 -22.16 0.58 -2.96
C MET A 221 -22.06 2.10 -2.96
N CYS A 222 -21.10 2.69 -2.25
CA CYS A 222 -21.04 4.14 -2.05
C CYS A 222 -20.46 4.91 -3.26
N GLY A 223 -19.74 4.24 -4.17
CA GLY A 223 -19.11 4.86 -5.33
C GLY A 223 -17.96 5.83 -5.01
N GLY A 224 -17.51 5.91 -3.76
CA GLY A 224 -16.43 6.79 -3.33
C GLY A 224 -15.10 6.53 -4.05
N CYS A 225 -14.80 5.25 -4.26
CA CYS A 225 -13.56 4.77 -4.87
C CYS A 225 -13.56 4.66 -6.41
N ARG A 226 -14.50 5.33 -7.09
CA ARG A 226 -14.58 5.24 -8.56
C ARG A 226 -13.36 5.83 -9.24
N LEU A 227 -12.91 5.14 -10.27
CA LEU A 227 -11.80 5.50 -11.16
C LEU A 227 -12.27 5.40 -12.61
N THR A 228 -11.65 6.16 -13.50
CA THR A 228 -11.76 5.95 -14.94
C THR A 228 -10.54 5.16 -15.41
N VAL A 229 -10.79 4.01 -16.04
CA VAL A 229 -9.76 3.13 -16.60
C VAL A 229 -10.15 2.86 -18.06
N GLY A 230 -9.38 3.37 -19.00
CA GLY A 230 -9.79 3.43 -20.40
C GLY A 230 -11.05 4.27 -20.54
N VAL A 231 -12.12 3.67 -21.07
CA VAL A 231 -13.43 4.33 -21.26
C VAL A 231 -14.44 3.95 -20.18
N GLU A 232 -14.06 3.13 -19.20
CA GLU A 232 -14.98 2.58 -18.21
C GLU A 232 -14.79 3.21 -16.84
N THR A 233 -15.90 3.33 -16.10
CA THR A 233 -15.86 3.63 -14.66
C THR A 233 -15.70 2.33 -13.90
N LYS A 234 -14.64 2.23 -13.08
CA LYS A 234 -14.36 1.10 -12.19
C LYS A 234 -14.43 1.55 -10.74
N PHE A 235 -14.69 0.61 -9.85
CA PHE A 235 -14.69 0.83 -8.40
C PHE A 235 -13.51 0.07 -7.79
N ALA A 236 -12.51 0.78 -7.28
CA ALA A 236 -11.27 0.17 -6.80
C ALA A 236 -11.50 -0.88 -5.71
N CYS A 237 -12.56 -0.78 -4.92
CA CYS A 237 -12.86 -1.72 -3.85
C CYS A 237 -13.41 -3.08 -4.31
N VAL A 238 -13.95 -3.18 -5.53
CA VAL A 238 -14.55 -4.43 -6.06
C VAL A 238 -13.98 -4.87 -7.41
N ASP A 239 -13.56 -3.90 -8.25
CA ASP A 239 -12.93 -4.19 -9.54
C ASP A 239 -11.41 -4.29 -9.45
N GLY A 240 -10.80 -3.65 -8.42
CA GLY A 240 -9.38 -3.58 -8.13
C GLY A 240 -9.02 -4.21 -6.79
N PRO A 241 -7.97 -3.72 -6.14
CA PRO A 241 -7.33 -2.39 -6.31
C PRO A 241 -6.36 -2.25 -7.50
N ASP A 242 -6.04 -3.35 -8.17
CA ASP A 242 -5.03 -3.42 -9.21
C ASP A 242 -5.66 -3.12 -10.59
N PHE A 243 -5.02 -2.20 -11.33
CA PHE A 243 -5.47 -1.74 -12.65
C PHE A 243 -4.30 -1.53 -13.60
N ASP A 244 -4.56 -1.58 -14.92
CA ASP A 244 -3.61 -1.19 -15.95
C ASP A 244 -3.26 0.29 -15.83
N GLY A 245 -2.04 0.57 -15.41
CA GLY A 245 -1.55 1.93 -15.17
C GLY A 245 -1.49 2.81 -16.42
N HIS A 246 -1.44 2.21 -17.61
CA HIS A 246 -1.47 2.94 -18.88
C HIS A 246 -2.88 3.40 -19.27
N GLN A 247 -3.91 2.83 -18.65
CA GLN A 247 -5.31 3.17 -18.93
C GLN A 247 -5.98 4.02 -17.84
N VAL A 248 -5.34 4.21 -16.69
CA VAL A 248 -5.89 5.05 -15.60
C VAL A 248 -5.90 6.51 -16.02
N ASP A 249 -7.07 7.18 -15.87
CA ASP A 249 -7.16 8.64 -15.93
C ASP A 249 -6.53 9.24 -14.66
N TRP A 250 -5.22 9.45 -14.74
CA TRP A 250 -4.41 9.92 -13.62
C TRP A 250 -4.79 11.32 -13.15
N ASP A 251 -5.20 12.21 -14.05
CA ASP A 251 -5.51 13.59 -13.68
C ASP A 251 -6.81 13.66 -12.89
N LEU A 252 -7.81 12.89 -13.31
CA LEU A 252 -9.06 12.75 -12.58
C LEU A 252 -8.82 12.01 -11.24
N ALA A 253 -8.02 10.94 -11.22
CA ALA A 253 -7.73 10.18 -10.02
C ALA A 253 -7.04 11.05 -8.95
N VAL A 254 -6.01 11.82 -9.32
CA VAL A 254 -5.30 12.74 -8.41
C VAL A 254 -6.25 13.83 -7.90
N LYS A 255 -7.03 14.46 -8.78
CA LYS A 255 -8.00 15.49 -8.38
C LYS A 255 -9.03 14.97 -7.38
N ARG A 256 -9.52 13.75 -7.58
CA ARG A 256 -10.50 13.13 -6.67
C ARG A 256 -9.88 12.79 -5.32
N ASN A 257 -8.64 12.36 -5.29
CA ASN A 257 -7.95 12.02 -4.04
C ASN A 257 -7.68 13.25 -3.15
N GLN A 258 -7.65 14.43 -3.75
CA GLN A 258 -7.46 15.70 -3.04
C GLN A 258 -8.76 16.35 -2.55
N MET A 259 -9.93 15.76 -2.87
CA MET A 259 -11.25 16.39 -2.67
C MET A 259 -11.53 16.79 -1.20
N TYR A 260 -11.01 16.05 -0.23
CA TYR A 260 -11.24 16.28 1.19
C TYR A 260 -9.98 16.73 1.95
N HIS A 261 -8.90 17.06 1.23
CA HIS A 261 -7.59 17.34 1.82
C HIS A 261 -7.64 18.38 2.94
N ASP A 262 -8.34 19.49 2.75
CA ASP A 262 -8.42 20.56 3.75
C ASP A 262 -9.16 20.09 5.02
N PHE A 263 -10.22 19.29 4.86
CA PHE A 263 -10.93 18.68 5.99
C PHE A 263 -10.06 17.66 6.72
N GLU A 264 -9.28 16.86 6.00
CA GLU A 264 -8.38 15.86 6.57
C GLU A 264 -7.27 16.52 7.40
N VAL A 265 -6.67 17.61 6.89
CA VAL A 265 -5.66 18.40 7.60
C VAL A 265 -6.24 18.97 8.89
N HIS A 266 -7.39 19.67 8.80
CA HIS A 266 -8.03 20.27 9.97
C HIS A 266 -8.38 19.21 11.03
N LYS A 267 -8.95 18.07 10.61
CA LYS A 267 -9.32 16.99 11.52
C LYS A 267 -8.10 16.33 12.17
N HIS A 268 -7.01 16.20 11.44
CA HIS A 268 -5.74 15.70 11.99
C HIS A 268 -5.19 16.64 13.07
N GLU A 269 -5.21 17.96 12.83
CA GLU A 269 -4.78 18.95 13.83
C GLU A 269 -5.63 18.90 15.11
N GLU A 270 -6.96 18.77 15.00
CA GLU A 270 -7.85 18.60 16.15
C GLU A 270 -7.45 17.37 16.98
N VAL A 271 -7.28 16.21 16.35
CA VAL A 271 -6.93 14.95 17.03
C VAL A 271 -5.56 15.06 17.69
N CYS A 272 -4.55 15.58 17.01
CA CYS A 272 -3.22 15.79 17.59
C CYS A 272 -3.25 16.71 18.80
N ASN A 273 -4.08 17.76 18.79
CA ASN A 273 -4.21 18.68 19.92
C ASN A 273 -4.92 18.04 21.11
N LEU A 274 -5.91 17.17 20.90
CA LEU A 274 -6.55 16.43 21.99
C LEU A 274 -5.54 15.55 22.73
N TYR A 275 -4.75 14.74 22.04
CA TYR A 275 -3.74 13.88 22.67
C TYR A 275 -2.61 14.65 23.35
N LYS A 276 -2.22 15.82 22.86
CA LYS A 276 -1.26 16.69 23.56
C LYS A 276 -1.79 17.25 24.88
N GLN A 277 -3.11 17.40 25.02
CA GLN A 277 -3.75 17.87 26.26
C GLN A 277 -3.91 16.75 27.29
N GLU A 278 -4.12 15.50 26.86
CA GLU A 278 -4.22 14.34 27.75
C GLU A 278 -2.88 13.93 28.39
N VAL A 279 -1.76 14.34 27.82
CA VAL A 279 -0.38 14.04 28.32
C VAL A 279 0.11 15.08 29.31
N LYS A 280 -0.62 16.17 29.55
CA LYS A 280 -0.33 17.19 30.57
C LYS A 280 -1.11 16.94 31.85
#